data_4b1dca063a836ad3aecd744cf2254242
#
_entry.id   4b1dca063a836ad3aecd744cf2254242
#
_cell.length_a   1.000
_cell.length_b   1.000
_cell.length_c   1.000
_cell.angle_alpha   90.00
_cell.angle_beta   90.00
_cell.angle_gamma   90.00
#
_symmetry.space_group_name_H-M   'P 1'
#
loop_
_entity.id
_entity.type
_entity.pdbx_description
1 polymer ?
#
loop_
_entity_poly.entity_id
_entity_poly.type
_entity_poly.pdbx_seq_one_letter_code
_entity_poly.pdbx_strand_id
1 'polypeptide(L)'
;MKILRTPDSAFENVKNYPFEPHYTTIQTHDGSELRIHHVDEGPKDGPILLAMHGQPVWSYLYSRMIPFLVDAGIRVIAPDLPGYGKSDKPASREDYSYQRQVDWMTDWVKANDFKDLTFFGQDWGGLIGLRVVANEPDRFLKVAMGNTGLPYNPDTPQEVIDKVKAFRDSDIRLTVMSMQKEVSQMDGKNLADDKTPASPAL
;
A
#
# COMPACT_ATOMS: atom_id res chain seq x y z
N MET A 1 7.43 -7.11 -19.85
CA MET A 1 7.38 -7.97 -18.65
C MET A 1 6.11 -8.81 -18.64
N LYS A 2 6.13 -10.02 -18.04
CA LYS A 2 4.90 -10.85 -17.93
C LYS A 2 4.08 -10.33 -16.75
N ILE A 3 2.78 -10.10 -16.99
CA ILE A 3 1.86 -9.60 -15.96
C ILE A 3 0.89 -10.71 -15.57
N LEU A 4 0.70 -10.90 -14.27
CA LEU A 4 -0.30 -11.78 -13.67
C LEU A 4 -1.41 -10.92 -13.05
N ARG A 5 -2.62 -11.49 -13.00
CA ARG A 5 -3.78 -10.85 -12.39
C ARG A 5 -4.51 -11.84 -11.49
N THR A 6 -4.77 -11.42 -10.25
CA THR A 6 -5.63 -12.19 -9.35
C THR A 6 -7.07 -12.13 -9.86
N PRO A 7 -7.76 -13.27 -10.01
CA PRO A 7 -9.17 -13.28 -10.43
C PRO A 7 -10.05 -12.50 -9.45
N ASP A 8 -11.07 -11.80 -9.95
CA ASP A 8 -11.99 -11.02 -9.13
C ASP A 8 -12.73 -11.88 -8.10
N SER A 9 -12.98 -13.16 -8.43
CA SER A 9 -13.57 -14.13 -7.50
C SER A 9 -12.80 -14.34 -6.20
N ALA A 10 -11.50 -14.04 -6.18
CA ALA A 10 -10.69 -14.08 -4.97
C ALA A 10 -11.07 -12.98 -3.95
N PHE A 11 -11.83 -11.97 -4.36
CA PHE A 11 -12.20 -10.81 -3.56
C PHE A 11 -13.69 -10.72 -3.25
N GLU A 12 -14.54 -11.63 -3.75
CA GLU A 12 -16.01 -11.57 -3.63
C GLU A 12 -16.52 -11.64 -2.17
N ASN A 13 -15.79 -12.29 -1.27
CA ASN A 13 -16.20 -12.51 0.12
C ASN A 13 -15.30 -11.85 1.16
N VAL A 14 -14.62 -10.77 0.78
CA VAL A 14 -13.76 -10.05 1.72
C VAL A 14 -14.62 -9.26 2.70
N LYS A 15 -14.60 -9.65 3.98
CA LYS A 15 -15.39 -8.99 5.03
C LYS A 15 -14.94 -7.53 5.22
N ASN A 16 -15.90 -6.65 5.46
CA ASN A 16 -15.65 -5.21 5.72
C ASN A 16 -14.90 -4.49 4.59
N TYR A 17 -15.12 -4.92 3.35
CA TYR A 17 -14.52 -4.30 2.17
C TYR A 17 -15.57 -4.16 1.05
N PRO A 18 -16.58 -3.28 1.25
CA PRO A 18 -17.70 -3.13 0.32
C PRO A 18 -17.42 -2.12 -0.82
N PHE A 19 -16.16 -1.72 -1.01
CA PHE A 19 -15.80 -0.64 -1.93
C PHE A 19 -15.80 -1.11 -3.38
N GLU A 20 -16.39 -0.27 -4.24
CA GLU A 20 -16.34 -0.48 -5.69
C GLU A 20 -14.90 -0.34 -6.20
N PRO A 21 -14.44 -1.25 -7.06
CA PRO A 21 -13.09 -1.21 -7.57
C PRO A 21 -12.95 -0.15 -8.67
N HIS A 22 -11.93 0.70 -8.55
CA HIS A 22 -11.48 1.61 -9.60
C HIS A 22 -10.13 1.13 -10.14
N TYR A 23 -9.90 1.34 -11.44
CA TYR A 23 -8.68 0.90 -12.09
C TYR A 23 -8.12 1.98 -13.02
N THR A 24 -6.79 2.16 -12.95
CA THR A 24 -6.05 3.00 -13.88
C THR A 24 -4.92 2.20 -14.48
N THR A 25 -4.79 2.20 -15.79
CA THR A 25 -3.69 1.53 -16.49
C THR A 25 -2.58 2.54 -16.77
N ILE A 26 -1.36 2.19 -16.43
CA ILE A 26 -0.16 2.94 -16.76
C ILE A 26 0.72 2.16 -17.73
N GLN A 27 1.58 2.87 -18.47
CA GLN A 27 2.63 2.25 -19.28
C GLN A 27 3.90 2.10 -18.45
N THR A 28 4.51 0.93 -18.49
CA THR A 28 5.79 0.68 -17.80
C THR A 28 6.98 0.98 -18.70
N HIS A 29 8.18 0.99 -18.12
CA HIS A 29 9.44 1.30 -18.82
C HIS A 29 9.74 0.39 -20.03
N ASP A 30 9.19 -0.84 -20.08
CA ASP A 30 9.34 -1.78 -21.19
C ASP A 30 8.13 -1.80 -22.15
N GLY A 31 7.20 -0.84 -21.99
CA GLY A 31 6.00 -0.71 -22.80
C GLY A 31 4.87 -1.68 -22.41
N SER A 32 5.02 -2.45 -21.33
CA SER A 32 3.92 -3.26 -20.81
C SER A 32 2.86 -2.39 -20.14
N GLU A 33 1.61 -2.83 -20.19
CA GLU A 33 0.50 -2.22 -19.46
C GLU A 33 0.40 -2.80 -18.06
N LEU A 34 0.28 -1.92 -17.05
CA LEU A 34 0.12 -2.29 -15.64
C LEU A 34 -1.15 -1.63 -15.11
N ARG A 35 -2.15 -2.45 -14.76
CA ARG A 35 -3.41 -1.99 -14.18
C ARG A 35 -3.27 -1.86 -12.67
N ILE A 36 -3.53 -0.67 -12.14
CA ILE A 36 -3.48 -0.36 -10.72
C ILE A 36 -4.90 -0.15 -10.21
N HIS A 37 -5.28 -0.93 -9.20
CA HIS A 37 -6.53 -0.79 -8.48
C HIS A 37 -6.43 0.32 -7.44
N HIS A 38 -7.56 0.99 -7.17
CA HIS A 38 -7.70 1.86 -6.00
C HIS A 38 -9.15 1.93 -5.54
N VAL A 39 -9.30 2.21 -4.26
CA VAL A 39 -10.56 2.66 -3.65
C VAL A 39 -10.67 4.17 -3.86
N ASP A 40 -11.88 4.67 -4.15
CA ASP A 40 -12.18 6.10 -4.29
C ASP A 40 -13.54 6.40 -3.65
N GLU A 41 -13.54 6.66 -2.36
CA GLU A 41 -14.73 6.83 -1.55
C GLU A 41 -14.83 8.25 -0.98
N GLY A 42 -16.07 8.73 -0.83
CA GLY A 42 -16.39 10.04 -0.25
C GLY A 42 -16.74 11.11 -1.27
N PRO A 43 -16.96 12.36 -0.80
CA PRO A 43 -17.41 13.46 -1.65
C PRO A 43 -16.33 13.83 -2.66
N LYS A 44 -16.71 13.96 -3.94
CA LYS A 44 -15.75 14.21 -5.04
C LYS A 44 -15.13 15.61 -4.99
N ASP A 45 -15.75 16.53 -4.29
CA ASP A 45 -15.32 17.93 -4.04
C ASP A 45 -14.69 18.11 -2.64
N GLY A 46 -14.59 17.04 -1.86
CA GLY A 46 -13.96 17.07 -0.53
C GLY A 46 -12.44 17.06 -0.59
N PRO A 47 -11.76 17.39 0.53
CA PRO A 47 -10.31 17.26 0.64
C PRO A 47 -9.89 15.81 0.43
N ILE A 48 -8.81 15.60 -0.32
CA ILE A 48 -8.39 14.26 -0.74
C ILE A 48 -7.29 13.73 0.20
N LEU A 49 -7.52 12.54 0.75
CA LEU A 49 -6.52 11.74 1.43
C LEU A 49 -6.06 10.61 0.50
N LEU A 50 -4.80 10.65 0.07
CA LEU A 50 -4.12 9.55 -0.61
C LEU A 50 -3.47 8.65 0.44
N ALA A 51 -3.97 7.41 0.61
CA ALA A 51 -3.54 6.46 1.63
C ALA A 51 -2.81 5.27 1.00
N MET A 52 -1.48 5.19 1.15
CA MET A 52 -0.66 4.09 0.61
C MET A 52 -0.30 3.08 1.69
N HIS A 53 -0.67 1.81 1.43
CA HIS A 53 -0.38 0.66 2.30
C HIS A 53 1.05 0.15 2.15
N GLY A 54 1.49 -0.69 3.09
CA GLY A 54 2.76 -1.38 3.05
C GLY A 54 2.65 -2.88 2.77
N GLN A 55 3.70 -3.61 3.10
CA GLN A 55 3.77 -5.06 2.96
C GLN A 55 3.38 -5.74 4.29
N PRO A 56 2.64 -6.85 4.27
CA PRO A 56 2.13 -7.63 3.13
C PRO A 56 0.66 -7.33 2.79
N VAL A 57 0.15 -6.21 3.23
CA VAL A 57 -1.26 -5.82 3.08
C VAL A 57 -1.55 -5.13 1.73
N TRP A 58 -2.77 -4.67 1.56
CA TRP A 58 -3.28 -3.94 0.41
C TRP A 58 -4.27 -2.87 0.91
N SER A 59 -5.03 -2.19 0.09
CA SER A 59 -5.97 -1.13 0.52
C SER A 59 -6.96 -1.58 1.60
N TYR A 60 -7.13 -2.90 1.81
CA TYR A 60 -7.88 -3.48 2.93
C TYR A 60 -7.42 -2.96 4.30
N LEU A 61 -6.15 -2.59 4.44
CA LEU A 61 -5.60 -1.96 5.65
C LEU A 61 -6.49 -0.78 6.13
N TYR A 62 -7.00 -0.03 5.19
CA TYR A 62 -7.78 1.18 5.44
C TYR A 62 -9.30 0.94 5.50
N SER A 63 -9.76 -0.29 5.31
CA SER A 63 -11.18 -0.61 5.20
C SER A 63 -12.03 -0.10 6.36
N ARG A 64 -11.49 -0.10 7.57
CA ARG A 64 -12.16 0.42 8.76
C ARG A 64 -12.02 1.92 8.96
N MET A 65 -10.98 2.54 8.40
CA MET A 65 -10.75 3.99 8.49
C MET A 65 -11.59 4.76 7.47
N ILE A 66 -11.76 4.21 6.28
CA ILE A 66 -12.44 4.86 5.16
C ILE A 66 -13.84 5.37 5.57
N PRO A 67 -14.74 4.59 6.19
CA PRO A 67 -16.06 5.09 6.56
C PRO A 67 -16.01 6.32 7.47
N PHE A 68 -15.13 6.33 8.49
CA PHE A 68 -14.99 7.48 9.41
C PHE A 68 -14.47 8.74 8.70
N LEU A 69 -13.56 8.58 7.76
CA LEU A 69 -13.01 9.69 6.97
C LEU A 69 -14.05 10.25 6.01
N VAL A 70 -14.82 9.37 5.36
CA VAL A 70 -15.92 9.75 4.46
C VAL A 70 -17.01 10.48 5.23
N ASP A 71 -17.39 10.00 6.41
CA ASP A 71 -18.37 10.65 7.30
C ASP A 71 -17.88 12.05 7.75
N ALA A 72 -16.56 12.24 7.83
CA ALA A 72 -15.94 13.55 8.09
C ALA A 72 -15.82 14.45 6.84
N GLY A 73 -16.35 14.03 5.69
CA GLY A 73 -16.32 14.78 4.44
C GLY A 73 -15.01 14.68 3.67
N ILE A 74 -14.17 13.69 3.96
CA ILE A 74 -12.88 13.48 3.28
C ILE A 74 -13.06 12.44 2.17
N ARG A 75 -12.59 12.76 0.96
CA ARG A 75 -12.44 11.79 -0.12
C ARG A 75 -11.18 10.96 0.10
N VAL A 76 -11.31 9.64 0.15
CA VAL A 76 -10.20 8.71 0.38
C VAL A 76 -9.85 7.98 -0.89
N ILE A 77 -8.62 8.13 -1.34
CA ILE A 77 -8.02 7.40 -2.45
C ILE A 77 -7.00 6.40 -1.86
N ALA A 78 -7.26 5.12 -2.00
CA ALA A 78 -6.38 4.07 -1.45
C ALA A 78 -6.00 3.07 -2.55
N PRO A 79 -4.83 3.25 -3.19
CA PRO A 79 -4.36 2.32 -4.21
C PRO A 79 -3.85 1.01 -3.60
N ASP A 80 -3.94 -0.07 -4.37
CA ASP A 80 -3.14 -1.27 -4.17
C ASP A 80 -1.81 -1.09 -4.92
N LEU A 81 -0.70 -1.14 -4.23
CA LEU A 81 0.62 -1.07 -4.86
C LEU A 81 0.78 -2.21 -5.89
N PRO A 82 1.51 -2.00 -7.01
CA PRO A 82 1.82 -3.06 -7.96
C PRO A 82 2.39 -4.31 -7.27
N GLY A 83 1.79 -5.46 -7.55
CA GLY A 83 2.12 -6.73 -6.87
C GLY A 83 1.17 -7.10 -5.74
N TYR A 84 0.28 -6.20 -5.31
CA TYR A 84 -0.62 -6.40 -4.18
C TYR A 84 -2.10 -6.34 -4.58
N GLY A 85 -2.96 -6.85 -3.70
CA GLY A 85 -4.41 -6.77 -3.78
C GLY A 85 -4.98 -7.04 -5.16
N LYS A 86 -5.81 -6.13 -5.65
CA LYS A 86 -6.46 -6.20 -6.98
C LYS A 86 -5.60 -5.62 -8.11
N SER A 87 -4.46 -4.98 -7.81
CA SER A 87 -3.52 -4.50 -8.82
C SER A 87 -2.82 -5.65 -9.54
N ASP A 88 -2.36 -5.39 -10.75
CA ASP A 88 -1.56 -6.32 -11.55
C ASP A 88 -0.22 -6.64 -10.87
N LYS A 89 0.32 -7.81 -11.21
CA LYS A 89 1.50 -8.38 -10.58
C LYS A 89 2.52 -8.77 -11.63
N PRO A 90 3.61 -8.00 -11.81
CA PRO A 90 4.78 -8.48 -12.54
C PRO A 90 5.20 -9.86 -12.06
N ALA A 91 5.41 -10.80 -12.99
CA ALA A 91 5.57 -12.22 -12.66
C ALA A 91 6.96 -12.56 -12.14
N SER A 92 7.97 -11.78 -12.49
CA SER A 92 9.34 -12.02 -12.08
C SER A 92 9.75 -11.12 -10.91
N ARG A 93 10.56 -11.65 -10.01
CA ARG A 93 11.15 -10.86 -8.90
C ARG A 93 12.01 -9.72 -9.43
N GLU A 94 12.70 -9.92 -10.54
CA GLU A 94 13.58 -8.96 -11.20
C GLU A 94 12.80 -7.77 -11.80
N ASP A 95 11.49 -7.93 -11.99
CA ASP A 95 10.61 -6.84 -12.42
C ASP A 95 10.35 -5.81 -11.30
N TYR A 96 10.65 -6.16 -10.04
CA TYR A 96 10.46 -5.28 -8.91
C TYR A 96 11.76 -4.62 -8.47
N SER A 97 11.72 -3.32 -8.28
CA SER A 97 12.71 -2.56 -7.53
C SER A 97 12.03 -1.43 -6.77
N TYR A 98 12.69 -0.87 -5.78
CA TYR A 98 12.16 0.31 -5.07
C TYR A 98 11.88 1.45 -6.06
N GLN A 99 12.81 1.73 -6.96
CA GLN A 99 12.65 2.81 -7.93
C GLN A 99 11.47 2.56 -8.87
N ARG A 100 11.29 1.33 -9.36
CA ARG A 100 10.14 1.00 -10.22
C ARG A 100 8.80 1.19 -9.50
N GLN A 101 8.71 0.83 -8.23
CA GLN A 101 7.50 1.09 -7.44
C GLN A 101 7.22 2.60 -7.33
N VAL A 102 8.25 3.41 -7.13
CA VAL A 102 8.14 4.88 -7.11
C VAL A 102 7.67 5.40 -8.47
N ASP A 103 8.29 4.94 -9.56
CA ASP A 103 7.96 5.38 -10.91
C ASP A 103 6.51 5.03 -11.27
N TRP A 104 6.09 3.77 -11.03
CA TRP A 104 4.72 3.32 -11.29
C TRP A 104 3.68 4.11 -10.50
N MET A 105 3.94 4.39 -9.22
CA MET A 105 3.01 5.16 -8.40
C MET A 105 3.01 6.65 -8.75
N THR A 106 4.15 7.21 -9.19
CA THR A 106 4.22 8.57 -9.73
C THR A 106 3.38 8.68 -11.02
N ASP A 107 3.56 7.75 -11.95
CA ASP A 107 2.80 7.73 -13.20
C ASP A 107 1.30 7.50 -12.96
N TRP A 108 0.95 6.68 -11.97
CA TRP A 108 -0.44 6.46 -11.58
C TRP A 108 -1.09 7.74 -11.00
N VAL A 109 -0.40 8.49 -10.13
CA VAL A 109 -0.89 9.78 -9.60
C VAL A 109 -1.12 10.78 -10.73
N LYS A 110 -0.19 10.83 -11.70
CA LYS A 110 -0.27 11.71 -12.88
C LYS A 110 -1.41 11.31 -13.81
N ALA A 111 -1.56 10.03 -14.10
CA ALA A 111 -2.60 9.51 -14.99
C ALA A 111 -4.03 9.79 -14.48
N ASN A 112 -4.20 9.87 -13.15
CA ASN A 112 -5.47 10.24 -12.52
C ASN A 112 -5.62 11.76 -12.32
N ASP A 113 -4.59 12.56 -12.63
CA ASP A 113 -4.51 14.00 -12.40
C ASP A 113 -4.90 14.44 -10.98
N PHE A 114 -4.60 13.61 -9.98
CA PHE A 114 -4.85 13.94 -8.58
C PHE A 114 -4.01 15.14 -8.15
N LYS A 115 -4.65 16.08 -7.44
CA LYS A 115 -4.06 17.33 -6.93
C LYS A 115 -4.57 17.65 -5.55
N ASP A 116 -3.93 18.59 -4.88
CA ASP A 116 -4.29 19.06 -3.55
C ASP A 116 -4.36 17.92 -2.51
N LEU A 117 -3.48 16.93 -2.67
CA LEU A 117 -3.47 15.72 -1.90
C LEU A 117 -2.93 15.94 -0.47
N THR A 118 -3.60 15.38 0.52
CA THR A 118 -2.98 15.01 1.79
C THR A 118 -2.48 13.58 1.64
N PHE A 119 -1.18 13.36 1.74
CA PHE A 119 -0.59 12.02 1.68
C PHE A 119 -0.56 11.37 3.06
N PHE A 120 -0.98 10.12 3.16
CA PHE A 120 -0.74 9.24 4.31
C PHE A 120 -0.09 7.94 3.83
N GLY A 121 1.06 7.60 4.41
CA GLY A 121 1.80 6.38 4.08
C GLY A 121 2.16 5.56 5.31
N GLN A 122 2.04 4.23 5.19
CA GLN A 122 2.42 3.28 6.20
C GLN A 122 3.42 2.28 5.60
N ASP A 123 4.49 1.92 6.35
CA ASP A 123 5.50 0.93 5.95
C ASP A 123 6.08 1.24 4.54
N TRP A 124 6.08 0.30 3.59
CA TRP A 124 6.52 0.53 2.21
C TRP A 124 5.73 1.61 1.48
N GLY A 125 4.43 1.74 1.80
CA GLY A 125 3.62 2.83 1.25
C GLY A 125 4.16 4.21 1.63
N GLY A 126 4.70 4.36 2.85
CA GLY A 126 5.38 5.57 3.29
C GLY A 126 6.69 5.81 2.53
N LEU A 127 7.55 4.77 2.42
CA LEU A 127 8.83 4.88 1.71
C LEU A 127 8.64 5.25 0.24
N ILE A 128 7.71 4.58 -0.45
CA ILE A 128 7.40 4.82 -1.86
C ILE A 128 6.74 6.18 -2.02
N GLY A 129 5.70 6.45 -1.23
CA GLY A 129 4.88 7.65 -1.37
C GLY A 129 5.63 8.94 -1.07
N LEU A 130 6.57 8.96 -0.11
CA LEU A 130 7.43 10.12 0.13
C LEU A 130 8.29 10.48 -1.09
N ARG A 131 8.72 9.49 -1.87
CA ARG A 131 9.42 9.74 -3.14
C ARG A 131 8.48 10.25 -4.21
N VAL A 132 7.22 9.75 -4.24
CA VAL A 132 6.18 10.29 -5.14
C VAL A 132 5.90 11.76 -4.80
N VAL A 133 5.77 12.10 -3.50
CA VAL A 133 5.62 13.49 -3.03
C VAL A 133 6.81 14.34 -3.48
N ALA A 134 8.04 13.84 -3.36
CA ALA A 134 9.23 14.56 -3.78
C ALA A 134 9.33 14.74 -5.32
N ASN A 135 8.81 13.79 -6.09
CA ASN A 135 8.80 13.87 -7.55
C ASN A 135 7.73 14.83 -8.09
N GLU A 136 6.59 14.96 -7.39
CA GLU A 136 5.43 15.74 -7.82
C GLU A 136 4.95 16.68 -6.69
N PRO A 137 5.83 17.54 -6.13
CA PRO A 137 5.52 18.30 -4.89
C PRO A 137 4.29 19.21 -5.04
N ASP A 138 4.05 19.75 -6.22
CA ASP A 138 2.93 20.66 -6.49
C ASP A 138 1.55 19.99 -6.42
N ARG A 139 1.51 18.64 -6.34
CA ARG A 139 0.27 17.90 -6.19
C ARG A 139 -0.11 17.63 -4.73
N PHE A 140 0.77 17.95 -3.77
CA PHE A 140 0.59 17.61 -2.37
C PHE A 140 0.59 18.83 -1.48
N LEU A 141 -0.41 18.91 -0.59
CA LEU A 141 -0.55 19.98 0.39
C LEU A 141 0.03 19.58 1.74
N LYS A 142 -0.12 18.31 2.13
CA LYS A 142 0.25 17.81 3.46
C LYS A 142 0.76 16.39 3.39
N VAL A 143 1.58 16.02 4.38
CA VAL A 143 2.10 14.67 4.57
C VAL A 143 1.86 14.24 6.00
N ALA A 144 1.30 13.04 6.16
CA ALA A 144 1.20 12.33 7.43
C ALA A 144 1.79 10.93 7.26
N MET A 145 2.43 10.40 8.29
CA MET A 145 3.08 9.09 8.24
C MET A 145 2.77 8.29 9.48
N GLY A 146 2.58 6.98 9.29
CA GLY A 146 2.43 6.01 10.36
C GLY A 146 3.33 4.80 10.17
N ASN A 147 4.11 4.42 11.16
CA ASN A 147 4.95 3.23 11.16
C ASN A 147 5.76 3.06 9.86
N THR A 148 6.46 4.11 9.46
CA THR A 148 7.35 4.16 8.30
C THR A 148 8.59 4.99 8.65
N GLY A 149 9.55 5.07 7.73
CA GLY A 149 10.77 5.82 7.92
C GLY A 149 11.18 6.60 6.68
N LEU A 150 12.16 7.46 6.83
CA LEU A 150 12.88 8.05 5.71
C LEU A 150 13.97 7.07 5.28
N PRO A 151 14.09 6.74 4.00
CA PRO A 151 15.02 5.70 3.53
C PRO A 151 16.49 6.14 3.53
N TYR A 152 16.75 7.38 3.93
CA TYR A 152 18.11 7.95 3.90
C TYR A 152 18.53 8.44 5.28
N ASN A 153 19.53 7.77 5.83
CA ASN A 153 20.34 8.26 6.93
C ASN A 153 21.81 8.08 6.53
N PRO A 154 22.55 9.18 6.24
CA PRO A 154 23.96 9.10 5.84
C PRO A 154 24.84 8.47 6.91
N ASP A 155 24.42 8.52 8.18
CA ASP A 155 25.17 8.01 9.32
C ASP A 155 24.80 6.56 9.65
N THR A 156 24.03 5.88 8.80
CA THR A 156 23.68 4.46 9.04
C THR A 156 24.94 3.59 9.00
N PRO A 157 25.30 2.90 10.10
CA PRO A 157 26.48 2.04 10.11
C PRO A 157 26.40 0.97 9.02
N GLN A 158 27.54 0.68 8.38
CA GLN A 158 27.60 -0.31 7.31
C GLN A 158 27.10 -1.69 7.76
N GLU A 159 27.36 -2.08 9.02
CA GLU A 159 26.85 -3.31 9.60
C GLU A 159 25.33 -3.42 9.57
N VAL A 160 24.61 -2.31 9.80
CA VAL A 160 23.14 -2.26 9.74
C VAL A 160 22.67 -2.44 8.30
N ILE A 161 23.34 -1.78 7.35
CA ILE A 161 23.05 -1.91 5.92
C ILE A 161 23.23 -3.37 5.48
N ASP A 162 24.31 -4.00 5.90
CA ASP A 162 24.63 -5.39 5.53
C ASP A 162 23.61 -6.38 6.16
N LYS A 163 23.19 -6.15 7.40
CA LYS A 163 22.12 -6.95 8.05
C LYS A 163 20.79 -6.83 7.31
N VAL A 164 20.40 -5.61 6.91
CA VAL A 164 19.17 -5.39 6.14
C VAL A 164 19.25 -6.07 4.78
N LYS A 165 20.39 -5.99 4.09
CA LYS A 165 20.60 -6.69 2.82
C LYS A 165 20.53 -8.21 3.00
N ALA A 166 21.23 -8.76 3.99
CA ALA A 166 21.22 -10.19 4.29
C ALA A 166 19.81 -10.70 4.61
N PHE A 167 19.03 -9.95 5.42
CA PHE A 167 17.63 -10.27 5.69
C PHE A 167 16.78 -10.24 4.41
N ARG A 168 16.93 -9.20 3.60
CA ARG A 168 16.20 -9.06 2.33
C ARG A 168 16.46 -10.24 1.37
N ASP A 169 17.70 -10.71 1.34
CA ASP A 169 18.15 -11.75 0.40
C ASP A 169 18.00 -13.17 0.97
N SER A 170 17.56 -13.30 2.23
CA SER A 170 17.38 -14.58 2.92
C SER A 170 16.03 -15.24 2.65
N ASP A 171 15.97 -16.57 2.81
CA ASP A 171 14.73 -17.37 2.74
C ASP A 171 13.80 -17.15 3.95
N ILE A 172 14.29 -16.52 5.03
CA ILE A 172 13.49 -16.16 6.21
C ILE A 172 12.28 -15.31 5.81
N ARG A 173 12.42 -14.47 4.79
CA ARG A 173 11.33 -13.68 4.24
C ARG A 173 10.15 -14.53 3.76
N LEU A 174 10.42 -15.67 3.12
CA LEU A 174 9.37 -16.62 2.69
C LEU A 174 8.72 -17.30 3.90
N THR A 175 9.50 -17.59 4.94
CA THR A 175 8.99 -18.18 6.18
C THR A 175 8.06 -17.20 6.92
N VAL A 176 8.42 -15.92 7.02
CA VAL A 176 7.55 -14.89 7.62
C VAL A 176 6.26 -14.72 6.83
N MET A 177 6.31 -14.74 5.50
CA MET A 177 5.12 -14.65 4.66
C MET A 177 4.22 -15.88 4.78
N SER A 178 4.78 -17.09 4.94
CA SER A 178 4.01 -18.31 5.18
C SER A 178 3.37 -18.33 6.55
N MET A 179 4.08 -17.89 7.60
CA MET A 179 3.53 -17.72 8.96
C MET A 179 2.38 -16.71 8.98
N GLN A 180 2.49 -15.60 8.26
CA GLN A 180 1.41 -14.61 8.16
C GLN A 180 0.19 -15.17 7.44
N LYS A 181 0.37 -16.05 6.46
CA LYS A 181 -0.73 -16.77 5.80
C LYS A 181 -1.43 -17.71 6.77
N GLU A 182 -0.69 -18.41 7.63
CA GLU A 182 -1.25 -19.26 8.68
C GLU A 182 -2.00 -18.44 9.73
N VAL A 183 -1.43 -17.32 10.22
CA VAL A 183 -2.09 -16.42 11.18
C VAL A 183 -3.38 -15.85 10.57
N SER A 184 -3.39 -15.42 9.32
CA SER A 184 -4.62 -14.92 8.67
C SER A 184 -5.70 -15.98 8.51
N GLN A 185 -5.33 -17.27 8.47
CA GLN A 185 -6.26 -18.40 8.48
C GLN A 185 -6.75 -18.77 9.89
N MET A 186 -5.96 -18.47 10.93
CA MET A 186 -6.30 -18.70 12.34
C MET A 186 -7.22 -17.62 12.92
N ASP A 187 -7.11 -16.36 12.48
CA ASP A 187 -7.91 -15.23 13.00
C ASP A 187 -9.43 -15.37 12.78
N GLY A 188 -9.87 -16.28 11.92
CA GLY A 188 -11.28 -16.63 11.80
C GLY A 188 -11.84 -17.47 12.95
N LYS A 189 -10.99 -18.04 13.81
CA LYS A 189 -11.41 -18.96 14.87
C LYS A 189 -11.15 -18.51 16.31
N ASN A 190 -10.19 -17.62 16.56
CA ASN A 190 -9.70 -17.34 17.92
C ASN A 190 -9.95 -15.93 18.47
N LEU A 191 -10.39 -14.96 17.68
CA LEU A 191 -10.67 -13.59 18.16
C LEU A 191 -12.00 -13.47 18.94
N ALA A 192 -12.84 -14.50 18.93
CA ALA A 192 -14.10 -14.50 19.68
C ALA A 192 -13.94 -14.77 21.19
N ASP A 193 -12.81 -15.30 21.63
CA ASP A 193 -12.59 -15.78 23.01
C ASP A 193 -11.55 -14.97 23.82
N ASP A 194 -10.91 -13.96 23.25
CA ASP A 194 -9.93 -13.15 23.99
C ASP A 194 -10.61 -12.09 24.86
N LYS A 195 -10.85 -12.44 26.13
CA LYS A 195 -11.34 -11.55 27.19
C LYS A 195 -10.21 -10.80 27.90
N THR A 196 -9.13 -10.47 27.23
CA THR A 196 -8.04 -9.70 27.85
C THR A 196 -8.52 -8.26 28.07
N PRO A 197 -8.51 -7.75 29.33
CA PRO A 197 -8.93 -6.37 29.59
C PRO A 197 -7.94 -5.40 28.96
N ALA A 198 -8.46 -4.35 28.34
CA ALA A 198 -7.68 -3.26 27.78
C ALA A 198 -6.73 -2.69 28.83
N SER A 199 -5.44 -2.60 28.53
CA SER A 199 -4.47 -1.92 29.40
C SER A 199 -4.90 -0.47 29.60
N PRO A 200 -4.81 0.07 30.84
CA PRO A 200 -5.13 1.48 31.07
C PRO A 200 -4.17 2.36 30.29
N ALA A 201 -4.72 3.39 29.65
CA ALA A 201 -3.98 4.40 28.93
C ALA A 201 -2.95 5.09 29.84
N LEU A 202 -1.72 5.20 29.36
CA LEU A 202 -0.71 6.14 29.84
C LEU A 202 -0.87 7.47 29.11
#